data_2c3cec67d399cfd717434c51c9f5459a
#
_entry.id   2c3cec67d399cfd717434c51c9f5459a
#
_cell.length_a   1.000
_cell.length_b   1.000
_cell.length_c   1.000
_cell.angle_alpha   90.00
_cell.angle_beta   90.00
_cell.angle_gamma   90.00
#
_symmetry.space_group_name_H-M   'P 1'
#
loop_
_entity.id
_entity.type
_entity.pdbx_description
1 polymer ?
#
loop_
_entity_poly.entity_id
_entity_poly.type
_entity_poly.pdbx_seq_one_letter_code
_entity_poly.pdbx_strand_id
1 'polypeptide(L)'
;MAVYKVEICGVNTSKLPLLGNEEKEELFQRILKGDKEAREQYIKGNLRLVLSVIQRFSGSNENVDDLFQIGCIGLIKAIDNFDITQNVRFSTYAVPMILGEVKRYLRDNNSIRVSRSLRDTAYKAIYTRENLLKKNLKEPTVCEIADELGVTKEEITYALDAIQSPVSLYEPVYTDGGDPLYVMDQLSDKKNSEEHWVEDLSLSEAMKRLPERERHIIDMRFFEGKTQTEVA
;
A
#
# COMPACT_ATOMS: atom_id res chain seq x y z
N MET A 1 -13.63 8.59 18.70
CA MET A 1 -14.57 9.61 18.15
C MET A 1 -14.28 9.73 16.66
N ALA A 2 -15.26 9.47 15.80
CA ALA A 2 -15.08 9.66 14.36
C ALA A 2 -14.93 11.17 14.11
N VAL A 3 -13.76 11.58 13.67
CA VAL A 3 -13.51 12.96 13.24
C VAL A 3 -14.25 13.14 11.92
N TYR A 4 -15.42 13.78 11.97
CA TYR A 4 -16.12 14.21 10.76
C TYR A 4 -15.31 15.33 10.13
N LYS A 5 -14.47 15.01 9.18
CA LYS A 5 -13.78 15.99 8.39
C LYS A 5 -14.84 16.72 7.55
N VAL A 6 -15.08 17.99 7.82
CA VAL A 6 -16.07 18.81 7.10
C VAL A 6 -15.60 19.12 5.69
N GLU A 7 -14.29 19.09 5.47
CA GLU A 7 -13.66 19.35 4.17
C GLU A 7 -12.79 18.15 3.77
N ILE A 8 -13.07 17.57 2.62
CA ILE A 8 -12.35 16.42 2.03
C ILE A 8 -11.97 16.81 0.61
N CYS A 9 -10.69 16.77 0.28
CA CYS A 9 -10.15 17.18 -1.04
C CYS A 9 -10.61 18.58 -1.49
N GLY A 10 -10.72 19.56 -0.59
CA GLY A 10 -11.23 20.90 -0.90
C GLY A 10 -12.75 20.97 -1.12
N VAL A 11 -13.47 19.85 -0.95
CA VAL A 11 -14.93 19.80 -1.07
C VAL A 11 -15.56 19.89 0.31
N ASN A 12 -16.41 20.90 0.51
CA ASN A 12 -17.19 21.02 1.75
C ASN A 12 -18.34 20.00 1.74
N THR A 13 -18.20 18.96 2.56
CA THR A 13 -19.13 17.81 2.59
C THR A 13 -20.53 18.18 3.10
N SER A 14 -20.67 19.29 3.85
CA SER A 14 -21.97 19.74 4.37
C SER A 14 -22.80 20.47 3.31
N LYS A 15 -22.16 21.06 2.29
CA LYS A 15 -22.81 21.84 1.22
C LYS A 15 -23.07 21.02 -0.05
N LEU A 16 -22.85 19.72 -0.03
CA LEU A 16 -23.10 18.86 -1.20
C LEU A 16 -24.57 18.88 -1.60
N PRO A 17 -24.88 19.06 -2.89
CA PRO A 17 -26.26 19.10 -3.39
C PRO A 17 -26.94 17.74 -3.18
N LEU A 18 -28.24 17.78 -2.96
CA LEU A 18 -29.10 16.62 -2.92
C LEU A 18 -29.99 16.66 -4.16
N LEU A 19 -29.94 15.64 -4.98
CA LEU A 19 -30.80 15.50 -6.15
C LEU A 19 -32.02 14.68 -5.80
N GLY A 20 -33.22 15.17 -6.20
CA GLY A 20 -34.45 14.40 -6.16
C GLY A 20 -34.45 13.21 -7.14
N ASN A 21 -35.40 12.29 -7.01
CA ASN A 21 -35.44 11.14 -7.91
C ASN A 21 -35.77 11.54 -9.36
N GLU A 22 -36.69 12.47 -9.54
CA GLU A 22 -37.09 13.01 -10.85
C GLU A 22 -35.91 13.74 -11.52
N GLU A 23 -35.22 14.59 -10.77
CA GLU A 23 -34.01 15.29 -11.24
C GLU A 23 -32.90 14.32 -11.67
N LYS A 24 -32.75 13.23 -10.96
CA LYS A 24 -31.74 12.18 -11.31
C LYS A 24 -32.05 11.52 -12.64
N GLU A 25 -33.36 11.21 -12.89
CA GLU A 25 -33.78 10.61 -14.13
C GLU A 25 -33.60 11.58 -15.30
N GLU A 26 -34.00 12.85 -15.13
CA GLU A 26 -33.86 13.89 -16.15
C GLU A 26 -32.36 14.11 -16.50
N LEU A 27 -31.52 14.30 -15.48
CA LEU A 27 -30.07 14.48 -15.69
C LEU A 27 -29.46 13.26 -16.39
N PHE A 28 -29.90 12.07 -16.04
CA PHE A 28 -29.36 10.86 -16.66
C PHE A 28 -29.76 10.74 -18.14
N GLN A 29 -31.00 11.13 -18.49
CA GLN A 29 -31.43 11.21 -19.89
C GLN A 29 -30.61 12.21 -20.70
N ARG A 30 -30.21 13.34 -20.08
CA ARG A 30 -29.31 14.33 -20.71
C ARG A 30 -27.90 13.77 -20.86
N ILE A 31 -27.40 12.99 -19.89
CA ILE A 31 -26.08 12.33 -19.96
C ILE A 31 -26.03 11.37 -21.16
N LEU A 32 -27.08 10.58 -21.39
CA LEU A 32 -27.16 9.66 -22.54
C LEU A 32 -27.11 10.40 -23.87
N LYS A 33 -27.52 11.69 -23.91
CA LYS A 33 -27.40 12.56 -25.09
C LYS A 33 -26.04 13.25 -25.22
N GLY A 34 -25.10 12.97 -24.29
CA GLY A 34 -23.74 13.51 -24.32
C GLY A 34 -23.55 14.86 -23.63
N ASP A 35 -24.51 15.29 -22.78
CA ASP A 35 -24.44 16.56 -22.04
C ASP A 35 -23.40 16.45 -20.89
N LYS A 36 -22.29 17.17 -21.03
CA LYS A 36 -21.20 17.18 -20.04
C LYS A 36 -21.59 17.90 -18.75
N GLU A 37 -22.40 18.97 -18.84
CA GLU A 37 -22.82 19.73 -17.65
C GLU A 37 -23.77 18.88 -16.78
N ALA A 38 -24.71 18.17 -17.41
CA ALA A 38 -25.58 17.24 -16.71
C ALA A 38 -24.79 16.13 -16.01
N ARG A 39 -23.72 15.61 -16.66
CA ARG A 39 -22.83 14.60 -16.07
C ARG A 39 -22.11 15.14 -14.82
N GLU A 40 -21.57 16.37 -14.86
CA GLU A 40 -20.94 16.97 -13.69
C GLU A 40 -21.93 17.20 -12.54
N GLN A 41 -23.11 17.69 -12.84
CA GLN A 41 -24.17 17.89 -11.85
C GLN A 41 -24.58 16.56 -11.19
N TYR A 42 -24.72 15.51 -12.00
CA TYR A 42 -25.04 14.17 -11.51
C TYR A 42 -23.95 13.59 -10.61
N ILE A 43 -22.68 13.76 -10.97
CA ILE A 43 -21.54 13.35 -10.13
C ILE A 43 -21.59 14.09 -8.79
N LYS A 44 -21.69 15.44 -8.82
CA LYS A 44 -21.74 16.29 -7.61
C LYS A 44 -22.89 15.90 -6.67
N GLY A 45 -24.06 15.60 -7.23
CA GLY A 45 -25.23 15.19 -6.46
C GLY A 45 -25.16 13.79 -5.85
N ASN A 46 -24.22 12.95 -6.30
CA ASN A 46 -24.01 11.60 -5.76
C ASN A 46 -22.75 11.46 -4.90
N LEU A 47 -22.00 12.53 -4.64
CA LEU A 47 -20.79 12.48 -3.79
C LEU A 47 -21.10 12.02 -2.35
N ARG A 48 -22.29 12.34 -1.82
CA ARG A 48 -22.74 11.81 -0.52
C ARG A 48 -22.79 10.29 -0.45
N LEU A 49 -23.11 9.63 -1.59
CA LEU A 49 -23.08 8.18 -1.68
C LEU A 49 -21.66 7.65 -1.49
N VAL A 50 -20.66 8.31 -2.12
CA VAL A 50 -19.25 7.98 -1.94
C VAL A 50 -18.87 8.10 -0.47
N LEU A 51 -19.20 9.23 0.19
CA LEU A 51 -18.92 9.45 1.61
C LEU A 51 -19.48 8.33 2.49
N SER A 52 -20.73 7.90 2.24
CA SER A 52 -21.36 6.83 3.01
C SER A 52 -20.65 5.48 2.86
N VAL A 53 -20.05 5.23 1.69
CA VAL A 53 -19.29 3.99 1.44
C VAL A 53 -17.92 4.03 2.11
N ILE A 54 -17.19 5.15 1.99
CA ILE A 54 -15.84 5.27 2.56
C ILE A 54 -15.84 5.27 4.09
N GLN A 55 -16.91 5.72 4.75
CA GLN A 55 -17.06 5.62 6.21
C GLN A 55 -16.88 4.21 6.74
N ARG A 56 -17.19 3.18 5.94
CA ARG A 56 -16.97 1.77 6.31
C ARG A 56 -15.49 1.39 6.41
N PHE A 57 -14.61 2.21 5.86
CA PHE A 57 -13.16 2.02 5.85
C PHE A 57 -12.42 2.97 6.80
N SER A 58 -13.15 3.62 7.73
CA SER A 58 -12.55 4.55 8.72
C SER A 58 -11.53 3.89 9.65
N GLY A 59 -11.49 2.56 9.72
CA GLY A 59 -10.49 1.79 10.45
C GLY A 59 -9.24 1.43 9.65
N SER A 60 -9.16 1.78 8.36
CA SER A 60 -7.94 1.63 7.59
C SER A 60 -6.95 2.77 7.92
N ASN A 61 -5.65 2.49 7.88
CA ASN A 61 -4.60 3.51 8.10
C ASN A 61 -4.44 4.47 6.90
N GLU A 62 -5.29 4.35 5.89
CA GLU A 62 -5.21 5.14 4.66
C GLU A 62 -5.84 6.53 4.84
N ASN A 63 -5.33 7.50 4.08
CA ASN A 63 -5.86 8.85 4.09
C ASN A 63 -7.31 8.87 3.55
N VAL A 64 -8.20 9.51 4.29
CA VAL A 64 -9.62 9.64 3.91
C VAL A 64 -9.77 10.39 2.57
N ASP A 65 -8.87 11.34 2.28
CA ASP A 65 -8.88 12.09 1.03
C ASP A 65 -8.60 11.18 -0.17
N ASP A 66 -7.65 10.25 -0.04
CA ASP A 66 -7.33 9.27 -1.09
C ASP A 66 -8.47 8.27 -1.29
N LEU A 67 -9.03 7.75 -0.21
CA LEU A 67 -10.20 6.89 -0.27
C LEU A 67 -11.40 7.57 -0.95
N PHE A 68 -11.59 8.86 -0.70
CA PHE A 68 -12.65 9.64 -1.34
C PHE A 68 -12.41 9.80 -2.84
N GLN A 69 -11.18 10.13 -3.25
CA GLN A 69 -10.83 10.24 -4.68
C GLN A 69 -11.05 8.92 -5.42
N ILE A 70 -10.57 7.82 -4.84
CA ILE A 70 -10.79 6.48 -5.41
C ILE A 70 -12.27 6.11 -5.46
N GLY A 71 -13.03 6.46 -4.41
CA GLY A 71 -14.47 6.30 -4.40
C GLY A 71 -15.18 7.10 -5.50
N CYS A 72 -14.72 8.34 -5.78
CA CYS A 72 -15.21 9.15 -6.89
C CYS A 72 -14.90 8.51 -8.26
N ILE A 73 -13.74 7.89 -8.43
CA ILE A 73 -13.41 7.12 -9.65
C ILE A 73 -14.42 5.98 -9.82
N GLY A 74 -14.73 5.26 -8.74
CA GLY A 74 -15.75 4.20 -8.74
C GLY A 74 -17.15 4.72 -9.10
N LEU A 75 -17.54 5.90 -8.60
CA LEU A 75 -18.79 6.56 -8.93
C LEU A 75 -18.84 6.94 -10.42
N ILE A 76 -17.77 7.53 -10.96
CA ILE A 76 -17.70 7.92 -12.37
C ILE A 76 -17.85 6.69 -13.27
N LYS A 77 -17.12 5.62 -13.00
CA LYS A 77 -17.26 4.35 -13.71
C LYS A 77 -18.68 3.79 -13.62
N ALA A 78 -19.32 3.93 -12.46
CA ALA A 78 -20.71 3.51 -12.32
C ALA A 78 -21.66 4.34 -13.16
N ILE A 79 -21.48 5.65 -13.28
CA ILE A 79 -22.30 6.53 -14.12
C ILE A 79 -22.14 6.17 -15.60
N ASP A 80 -20.90 5.95 -16.04
CA ASP A 80 -20.58 5.68 -17.44
C ASP A 80 -21.09 4.30 -17.92
N ASN A 81 -21.25 3.34 -16.99
CA ASN A 81 -21.67 1.96 -17.31
C ASN A 81 -23.11 1.62 -16.84
N PHE A 82 -23.84 2.58 -16.29
CA PHE A 82 -25.19 2.32 -15.78
C PHE A 82 -26.21 2.23 -16.91
N ASP A 83 -27.01 1.17 -16.89
CA ASP A 83 -28.10 0.94 -17.81
C ASP A 83 -29.46 1.11 -17.11
N ILE A 84 -30.21 2.13 -17.54
CA ILE A 84 -31.55 2.44 -16.99
C ILE A 84 -32.58 1.34 -17.31
N THR A 85 -32.38 0.58 -18.38
CA THR A 85 -33.37 -0.43 -18.83
C THR A 85 -33.53 -1.57 -17.82
N GLN A 86 -32.57 -1.77 -16.93
CA GLN A 86 -32.61 -2.86 -15.94
C GLN A 86 -33.51 -2.60 -14.73
N ASN A 87 -34.20 -1.46 -14.67
CA ASN A 87 -35.17 -1.13 -13.62
C ASN A 87 -34.62 -1.22 -12.19
N VAL A 88 -33.30 -0.96 -12.01
CA VAL A 88 -32.57 -0.96 -10.73
C VAL A 88 -32.22 0.47 -10.35
N ARG A 89 -32.31 0.81 -9.07
CA ARG A 89 -31.87 2.13 -8.60
C ARG A 89 -30.36 2.30 -8.81
N PHE A 90 -29.95 3.47 -9.31
CA PHE A 90 -28.54 3.80 -9.52
C PHE A 90 -27.67 3.53 -8.29
N SER A 91 -28.14 3.87 -7.08
CA SER A 91 -27.39 3.63 -5.85
C SER A 91 -27.07 2.14 -5.61
N THR A 92 -27.98 1.24 -5.99
CA THR A 92 -27.79 -0.22 -5.85
C THR A 92 -26.66 -0.71 -6.76
N TYR A 93 -26.52 -0.13 -7.94
CA TYR A 93 -25.44 -0.43 -8.87
C TYR A 93 -24.13 0.27 -8.49
N ALA A 94 -24.18 1.54 -8.08
CA ALA A 94 -22.99 2.35 -7.82
C ALA A 94 -22.24 1.91 -6.54
N VAL A 95 -22.94 1.50 -5.47
CA VAL A 95 -22.32 1.10 -4.21
C VAL A 95 -21.33 -0.06 -4.38
N PRO A 96 -21.65 -1.17 -5.04
CA PRO A 96 -20.70 -2.24 -5.33
C PRO A 96 -19.49 -1.78 -6.17
N MET A 97 -19.72 -0.90 -7.14
CA MET A 97 -18.65 -0.35 -7.99
C MET A 97 -17.67 0.50 -7.18
N ILE A 98 -18.18 1.44 -6.36
CA ILE A 98 -17.37 2.26 -5.47
C ILE A 98 -16.59 1.37 -4.49
N LEU A 99 -17.28 0.43 -3.85
CA LEU A 99 -16.70 -0.51 -2.91
C LEU A 99 -15.59 -1.36 -3.57
N GLY A 100 -15.80 -1.78 -4.80
CA GLY A 100 -14.84 -2.56 -5.58
C GLY A 100 -13.54 -1.79 -5.85
N GLU A 101 -13.65 -0.51 -6.26
CA GLU A 101 -12.48 0.34 -6.50
C GLU A 101 -11.72 0.64 -5.20
N VAL A 102 -12.43 0.95 -4.11
CA VAL A 102 -11.78 1.18 -2.81
C VAL A 102 -11.07 -0.08 -2.31
N LYS A 103 -11.72 -1.25 -2.37
CA LYS A 103 -11.08 -2.52 -1.98
C LYS A 103 -9.87 -2.86 -2.86
N ARG A 104 -9.95 -2.56 -4.16
CA ARG A 104 -8.84 -2.75 -5.08
C ARG A 104 -7.66 -1.85 -4.71
N TYR A 105 -7.92 -0.56 -4.47
CA TYR A 105 -6.91 0.38 -4.01
C TYR A 105 -6.23 -0.09 -2.72
N LEU A 106 -7.00 -0.40 -1.67
CA LEU A 106 -6.46 -0.89 -0.39
C LEU A 106 -5.61 -2.16 -0.54
N ARG A 107 -5.94 -3.01 -1.50
CA ARG A 107 -5.16 -4.20 -1.80
C ARG A 107 -3.85 -3.90 -2.51
N ASP A 108 -3.88 -2.95 -3.46
CA ASP A 108 -2.77 -2.69 -4.38
C ASP A 108 -1.83 -1.56 -3.85
N ASN A 109 -2.30 -0.72 -2.91
CA ASN A 109 -1.56 0.41 -2.33
C ASN A 109 -0.71 0.02 -1.11
N ASN A 110 0.09 -1.03 -1.22
CA ASN A 110 1.07 -1.37 -0.18
C ASN A 110 2.47 -0.95 -0.62
N SER A 111 3.28 -0.48 0.34
CA SER A 111 4.68 -0.09 0.12
C SER A 111 5.51 -1.23 -0.48
N ILE A 112 5.22 -2.46 -0.08
CA ILE A 112 5.85 -3.68 -0.60
C ILE A 112 4.80 -4.52 -1.32
N ARG A 113 5.09 -4.90 -2.58
CA ARG A 113 4.20 -5.74 -3.37
C ARG A 113 4.27 -7.19 -2.91
N VAL A 114 3.17 -7.69 -2.37
CA VAL A 114 3.01 -9.10 -1.97
C VAL A 114 2.11 -9.83 -2.98
N SER A 115 2.46 -11.06 -3.34
CA SER A 115 1.64 -11.89 -4.24
C SER A 115 0.26 -12.15 -3.64
N ARG A 116 -0.76 -12.35 -4.51
CA ARG A 116 -2.13 -12.58 -4.04
C ARG A 116 -2.24 -13.87 -3.22
N SER A 117 -1.64 -14.95 -3.69
CA SER A 117 -1.65 -16.24 -3.00
C SER A 117 -1.10 -16.14 -1.58
N LEU A 118 0.06 -15.47 -1.43
CA LEU A 118 0.69 -15.30 -0.14
C LEU A 118 -0.16 -14.46 0.83
N ARG A 119 -0.77 -13.39 0.30
CA ARG A 119 -1.69 -12.54 1.07
C ARG A 119 -2.94 -13.30 1.49
N ASP A 120 -3.51 -14.10 0.60
CA ASP A 120 -4.69 -14.92 0.91
C ASP A 120 -4.37 -15.97 2.00
N THR A 121 -3.19 -16.59 1.94
CA THR A 121 -2.70 -17.50 2.99
C THR A 121 -2.56 -16.75 4.32
N ALA A 122 -1.97 -15.57 4.34
CA ALA A 122 -1.82 -14.77 5.54
C ALA A 122 -3.17 -14.37 6.16
N TYR A 123 -4.13 -13.91 5.36
CA TYR A 123 -5.47 -13.57 5.87
C TYR A 123 -6.22 -14.80 6.39
N LYS A 124 -6.10 -15.96 5.74
CA LYS A 124 -6.65 -17.22 6.26
C LYS A 124 -6.01 -17.57 7.60
N ALA A 125 -4.68 -17.42 7.73
CA ALA A 125 -3.97 -17.69 8.98
C ALA A 125 -4.45 -16.78 10.12
N ILE A 126 -4.61 -15.47 9.88
CA ILE A 126 -5.15 -14.53 10.87
C ILE A 126 -6.57 -14.90 11.27
N TYR A 127 -7.44 -15.20 10.30
CA TYR A 127 -8.81 -15.58 10.58
C TYR A 127 -8.91 -16.89 11.38
N THR A 128 -8.10 -17.89 11.03
CA THR A 128 -8.02 -19.16 11.76
C THR A 128 -7.50 -18.95 13.18
N ARG A 129 -6.48 -18.10 13.37
CA ARG A 129 -5.97 -17.71 14.69
C ARG A 129 -7.09 -17.12 15.56
N GLU A 130 -7.88 -16.19 15.02
CA GLU A 130 -9.00 -15.59 15.77
C GLU A 130 -10.08 -16.63 16.13
N ASN A 131 -10.39 -17.55 15.23
CA ASN A 131 -11.37 -18.61 15.48
C ASN A 131 -10.89 -19.60 16.54
N LEU A 132 -9.62 -20.03 16.48
CA LEU A 132 -9.03 -20.90 17.48
C LEU A 132 -8.94 -20.22 18.85
N LEU A 133 -8.58 -18.92 18.87
CA LEU A 133 -8.58 -18.14 20.11
C LEU A 133 -9.96 -18.09 20.76
N LYS A 134 -11.02 -17.89 19.97
CA LYS A 134 -12.41 -17.90 20.48
C LYS A 134 -12.85 -19.27 20.97
N LYS A 135 -12.41 -20.35 20.32
CA LYS A 135 -12.76 -21.73 20.70
C LYS A 135 -12.02 -22.18 21.96
N ASN A 136 -10.72 -21.95 22.02
CA ASN A 136 -9.84 -22.53 23.03
C ASN A 136 -9.54 -21.59 24.21
N LEU A 137 -9.93 -20.29 24.12
CA LEU A 137 -9.62 -19.23 25.07
C LEU A 137 -8.12 -19.09 25.39
N LYS A 138 -7.27 -19.65 24.51
CA LYS A 138 -5.81 -19.63 24.59
C LYS A 138 -5.25 -19.24 23.23
N GLU A 139 -4.15 -18.49 23.22
CA GLU A 139 -3.48 -18.10 21.99
C GLU A 139 -2.94 -19.32 21.24
N PRO A 140 -3.39 -19.58 19.99
CA PRO A 140 -2.97 -20.75 19.23
C PRO A 140 -1.52 -20.61 18.77
N THR A 141 -0.80 -21.72 18.75
CA THR A 141 0.55 -21.81 18.18
C THR A 141 0.50 -21.81 16.65
N VAL A 142 1.62 -21.46 16.02
CA VAL A 142 1.75 -21.53 14.56
C VAL A 142 1.50 -22.93 14.02
N CYS A 143 1.87 -23.97 14.78
CA CYS A 143 1.61 -25.36 14.41
C CYS A 143 0.10 -25.67 14.37
N GLU A 144 -0.66 -25.26 15.37
CA GLU A 144 -2.11 -25.48 15.40
C GLU A 144 -2.84 -24.75 14.26
N ILE A 145 -2.34 -23.57 13.86
CA ILE A 145 -2.87 -22.84 12.70
C ILE A 145 -2.52 -23.58 11.41
N ALA A 146 -1.29 -24.11 11.30
CA ALA A 146 -0.82 -24.88 10.15
C ALA A 146 -1.64 -26.17 9.95
N ASP A 147 -1.89 -26.90 11.02
CA ASP A 147 -2.66 -28.14 11.01
C ASP A 147 -4.13 -27.88 10.59
N GLU A 148 -4.75 -26.80 11.10
CA GLU A 148 -6.14 -26.44 10.74
C GLU A 148 -6.27 -25.99 9.27
N LEU A 149 -5.23 -25.34 8.71
CA LEU A 149 -5.23 -24.87 7.32
C LEU A 149 -4.69 -25.90 6.33
N GLY A 150 -4.03 -26.98 6.80
CA GLY A 150 -3.40 -27.97 5.94
C GLY A 150 -2.21 -27.45 5.14
N VAL A 151 -1.46 -26.47 5.69
CA VAL A 151 -0.26 -25.87 5.09
C VAL A 151 0.94 -26.05 6.01
N THR A 152 2.16 -25.83 5.50
CA THR A 152 3.37 -25.97 6.32
C THR A 152 3.53 -24.77 7.28
N LYS A 153 4.21 -24.99 8.40
CA LYS A 153 4.52 -23.95 9.40
C LYS A 153 5.35 -22.83 8.79
N GLU A 154 6.32 -23.20 7.95
CA GLU A 154 7.20 -22.27 7.24
C GLU A 154 6.41 -21.36 6.31
N GLU A 155 5.42 -21.91 5.60
CA GLU A 155 4.56 -21.17 4.68
C GLU A 155 3.70 -20.12 5.42
N ILE A 156 3.16 -20.47 6.60
CA ILE A 156 2.41 -19.54 7.43
C ILE A 156 3.32 -18.42 7.96
N THR A 157 4.48 -18.78 8.49
CA THR A 157 5.43 -17.79 9.02
C THR A 157 5.84 -16.83 7.91
N TYR A 158 6.21 -17.34 6.74
CA TYR A 158 6.56 -16.53 5.59
C TYR A 158 5.41 -15.62 5.12
N ALA A 159 4.18 -16.14 5.13
CA ALA A 159 3.02 -15.37 4.73
C ALA A 159 2.71 -14.23 5.73
N LEU A 160 2.80 -14.49 7.03
CA LEU A 160 2.58 -13.48 8.06
C LEU A 160 3.65 -12.40 8.06
N ASP A 161 4.91 -12.76 7.84
CA ASP A 161 6.01 -11.79 7.72
C ASP A 161 5.85 -10.90 6.49
N ALA A 162 5.38 -11.47 5.37
CA ALA A 162 5.21 -10.74 4.12
C ALA A 162 4.12 -9.64 4.17
N ILE A 163 3.13 -9.75 5.05
CA ILE A 163 2.06 -8.74 5.20
C ILE A 163 2.35 -7.68 6.25
N GLN A 164 3.47 -7.79 6.97
CA GLN A 164 3.84 -6.77 7.95
C GLN A 164 4.08 -5.43 7.26
N SER A 165 3.55 -4.37 7.88
CA SER A 165 3.80 -3.01 7.39
C SER A 165 5.24 -2.60 7.70
N PRO A 166 5.96 -1.97 6.76
CA PRO A 166 7.28 -1.43 7.04
C PRO A 166 7.20 -0.33 8.10
N VAL A 167 8.19 -0.33 8.98
CA VAL A 167 8.36 0.68 10.02
C VAL A 167 9.16 1.86 9.46
N SER A 168 8.80 3.08 9.81
CA SER A 168 9.54 4.27 9.39
C SER A 168 10.92 4.31 10.07
N LEU A 169 11.96 4.62 9.31
CA LEU A 169 13.29 4.86 9.88
C LEU A 169 13.32 6.08 10.83
N TYR A 170 12.39 7.02 10.62
CA TYR A 170 12.23 8.21 11.47
C TYR A 170 11.18 8.00 12.58
N GLU A 171 10.75 6.77 12.82
CA GLU A 171 9.89 6.49 13.96
C GLU A 171 10.72 6.58 15.26
N PRO A 172 10.29 7.41 16.24
CA PRO A 172 11.01 7.55 17.49
C PRO A 172 10.82 6.29 18.33
N VAL A 173 11.93 5.64 18.67
CA VAL A 173 11.95 4.47 19.57
C VAL A 173 11.88 4.91 21.02
N TYR A 174 12.46 6.08 21.34
CA TYR A 174 12.51 6.62 22.69
C TYR A 174 12.38 8.14 22.68
N THR A 175 11.47 8.66 23.53
CA THR A 175 11.17 10.09 23.66
C THR A 175 11.05 10.48 25.13
N ASP A 176 12.13 10.45 25.89
CA ASP A 176 12.11 10.82 27.31
C ASP A 176 12.88 12.12 27.55
N GLY A 177 12.23 13.26 27.22
CA GLY A 177 12.70 14.60 27.62
C GLY A 177 13.98 15.15 26.98
N GLY A 178 14.64 14.38 26.08
CA GLY A 178 15.80 14.77 25.29
C GLY A 178 15.55 14.67 23.79
N ASP A 179 16.62 14.67 23.00
CA ASP A 179 16.52 14.41 21.56
C ASP A 179 15.98 13.00 21.32
N PRO A 180 14.96 12.84 20.45
CA PRO A 180 14.36 11.54 20.19
C PRO A 180 15.36 10.61 19.49
N LEU A 181 15.47 9.37 19.98
CA LEU A 181 16.20 8.29 19.33
C LEU A 181 15.31 7.64 18.26
N TYR A 182 15.78 7.62 17.03
CA TYR A 182 15.07 7.04 15.89
C TYR A 182 15.51 5.60 15.60
N VAL A 183 14.66 4.84 14.89
CA VAL A 183 15.03 3.50 14.40
C VAL A 183 16.31 3.55 13.56
N MET A 184 16.51 4.61 12.79
CA MET A 184 17.69 4.84 11.97
C MET A 184 18.98 4.85 12.80
N ASP A 185 18.97 5.42 14.00
CA ASP A 185 20.13 5.55 14.87
C ASP A 185 20.61 4.20 15.44
N GLN A 186 19.74 3.18 15.39
CA GLN A 186 20.06 1.82 15.84
C GLN A 186 20.64 0.93 14.73
N LEU A 187 20.61 1.40 13.47
CA LEU A 187 21.10 0.63 12.33
C LEU A 187 22.57 0.92 12.07
N SER A 188 23.41 -0.08 12.24
CA SER A 188 24.83 0.01 11.89
C SER A 188 25.06 -0.20 10.39
N ASP A 189 25.93 0.62 9.80
CA ASP A 189 26.41 0.40 8.42
C ASP A 189 27.49 -0.69 8.41
N LYS A 190 27.10 -1.90 8.00
CA LYS A 190 28.02 -3.05 7.91
C LYS A 190 29.00 -2.97 6.73
N LYS A 191 28.75 -2.10 5.75
CA LYS A 191 29.61 -1.97 4.56
C LYS A 191 30.77 -1.00 4.78
N ASN A 192 30.57 0.01 5.62
CA ASN A 192 31.58 1.02 5.94
C ASN A 192 32.10 0.83 7.37
N SER A 193 32.45 -0.41 7.73
CA SER A 193 33.10 -0.66 9.02
C SER A 193 34.54 -0.06 9.02
N GLU A 194 35.00 0.34 10.19
CA GLU A 194 36.39 0.88 10.36
C GLU A 194 37.44 -0.08 9.83
N GLU A 195 37.20 -1.39 9.94
CA GLU A 195 38.10 -2.45 9.43
C GLU A 195 38.25 -2.37 7.90
N HIS A 196 37.15 -2.24 7.15
CA HIS A 196 37.19 -2.11 5.70
C HIS A 196 37.90 -0.82 5.26
N TRP A 197 37.69 0.27 5.96
CA TRP A 197 38.32 1.53 5.65
C TRP A 197 39.85 1.46 5.87
N VAL A 198 40.32 0.80 6.94
CA VAL A 198 41.76 0.55 7.20
C VAL A 198 42.35 -0.38 6.15
N GLU A 199 41.63 -1.42 5.73
CA GLU A 199 42.02 -2.32 4.65
C GLU A 199 42.18 -1.58 3.32
N ASP A 200 41.24 -0.72 2.94
CA ASP A 200 41.24 0.08 1.72
C ASP A 200 42.43 1.06 1.71
N LEU A 201 42.71 1.72 2.84
CA LEU A 201 43.87 2.59 3.01
C LEU A 201 45.17 1.82 2.87
N SER A 202 45.28 0.67 3.53
CA SER A 202 46.44 -0.20 3.47
C SER A 202 46.70 -0.73 2.07
N LEU A 203 45.63 -1.12 1.36
CA LEU A 203 45.68 -1.55 -0.03
C LEU A 203 46.16 -0.41 -0.94
N SER A 204 45.57 0.80 -0.77
CA SER A 204 45.96 1.98 -1.52
C SER A 204 47.45 2.36 -1.32
N GLU A 205 47.95 2.26 -0.09
CA GLU A 205 49.37 2.49 0.18
C GLU A 205 50.26 1.39 -0.41
N ALA A 206 49.86 0.13 -0.34
CA ALA A 206 50.59 -0.97 -0.95
C ALA A 206 50.67 -0.81 -2.47
N MET A 207 49.56 -0.42 -3.12
CA MET A 207 49.52 -0.14 -4.57
C MET A 207 50.49 1.00 -4.98
N LYS A 208 50.65 2.02 -4.14
CA LYS A 208 51.61 3.12 -4.41
C LYS A 208 53.06 2.68 -4.36
N ARG A 209 53.38 1.62 -3.62
CA ARG A 209 54.77 1.08 -3.49
C ARG A 209 55.18 0.15 -4.62
N LEU A 210 54.20 -0.31 -5.43
CA LEU A 210 54.45 -1.18 -6.57
C LEU A 210 55.12 -0.42 -7.73
N PRO A 211 56.02 -1.07 -8.52
CA PRO A 211 56.49 -0.55 -9.79
C PRO A 211 55.33 -0.26 -10.73
N GLU A 212 55.48 0.76 -11.55
CA GLU A 212 54.39 1.23 -12.45
C GLU A 212 53.83 0.13 -13.35
N ARG A 213 54.69 -0.77 -13.86
CA ARG A 213 54.31 -1.91 -14.67
C ARG A 213 53.40 -2.90 -13.91
N GLU A 214 53.76 -3.25 -12.69
CA GLU A 214 53.00 -4.19 -11.85
C GLU A 214 51.68 -3.61 -11.43
N ARG A 215 51.66 -2.34 -11.06
CA ARG A 215 50.47 -1.59 -10.75
C ARG A 215 49.49 -1.57 -11.92
N HIS A 216 49.97 -1.31 -13.14
CA HIS A 216 49.14 -1.30 -14.35
C HIS A 216 48.55 -2.67 -14.66
N ILE A 217 49.28 -3.75 -14.44
CA ILE A 217 48.79 -5.13 -14.58
C ILE A 217 47.66 -5.41 -13.61
N ILE A 218 47.82 -5.00 -12.34
CA ILE A 218 46.77 -5.19 -11.32
C ILE A 218 45.53 -4.35 -11.65
N ASP A 219 45.70 -3.10 -12.08
CA ASP A 219 44.60 -2.22 -12.47
C ASP A 219 43.77 -2.84 -13.62
N MET A 220 44.45 -3.29 -14.69
CA MET A 220 43.79 -3.95 -15.79
C MET A 220 43.05 -5.23 -15.37
N ARG A 221 43.65 -6.02 -14.47
CA ARG A 221 43.12 -7.33 -14.08
C ARG A 221 41.93 -7.21 -13.14
N PHE A 222 42.01 -6.35 -12.11
CA PHE A 222 41.02 -6.31 -11.02
C PHE A 222 40.03 -5.14 -11.10
N PHE A 223 40.46 -4.00 -11.67
CA PHE A 223 39.58 -2.84 -11.80
C PHE A 223 38.92 -2.73 -13.20
N GLU A 224 39.65 -3.10 -14.27
CA GLU A 224 39.09 -3.11 -15.63
C GLU A 224 38.48 -4.47 -16.02
N GLY A 225 38.68 -5.52 -15.23
CA GLY A 225 38.08 -6.84 -15.44
C GLY A 225 38.64 -7.61 -16.64
N LYS A 226 39.85 -7.23 -17.16
CA LYS A 226 40.50 -7.90 -18.30
C LYS A 226 40.99 -9.30 -17.93
N THR A 227 40.96 -10.20 -18.90
CA THR A 227 41.44 -11.56 -18.77
C THR A 227 43.00 -11.58 -18.75
N GLN A 228 43.60 -12.67 -18.25
CA GLN A 228 45.02 -12.80 -18.14
C GLN A 228 45.72 -12.74 -19.52
N THR A 229 45.07 -13.23 -20.57
CA THR A 229 45.55 -13.20 -21.94
C THR A 229 45.46 -11.81 -22.60
N GLU A 230 44.55 -10.96 -22.14
CA GLU A 230 44.39 -9.58 -22.63
C GLU A 230 45.38 -8.61 -21.94
N VAL A 231 45.94 -8.99 -20.77
CA VAL A 231 46.90 -8.21 -20.01
C VAL A 231 48.34 -8.55 -20.38
N ALA A 232 48.61 -9.76 -20.92
CA ALA A 232 49.92 -10.23 -21.33
C ALA A 232 50.34 -9.62 -22.67
#